data_be679d0b1dfa869f1a9677218622b3d7
#
_entry.id   be679d0b1dfa869f1a9677218622b3d7
#
_cell.length_a   1.000
_cell.length_b   1.000
_cell.length_c   1.000
_cell.angle_alpha   90.00
_cell.angle_beta   90.00
_cell.angle_gamma   90.00
#
_symmetry.space_group_name_H-M   'P 1'
#
loop_
_entity.id
_entity.type
_entity.pdbx_description
1 polymer ?
#
loop_
_entity_poly.entity_id
_entity_poly.type
_entity_poly.pdbx_seq_one_letter_code
_entity_poly.pdbx_strand_id
1 'polypeptide(L)'
;SIGQGYLIEPEQITFQDGETFAQVFDRFIKKHGYTYTHDGTLTSSFYLRSIDNADTGKLNIPLCVQAMPSYEYGGETVSPPTNINNTGNIEFPTLGEFAYSRQSGWMYFVNNNAPNVGFSEWKVKNGEVIRVQFTVYGLGADLGAKYGEDSVALSLPDRNEATKKMAIMNNYPSCFENDVWKAAYNKAKSVISDFDSSVSDVVSATKTLPSEQEIIKWISDKQKAEEAAQKAALVKKYTPAKTTLKFVKKTGTKKVKLTWKKVKDASGYEIYMSTKKSSGYKKIKTIKKAKRVTFAKSGLKKKKTYYFKVRTYRTVNGVTYYGSYSNVKKVKIK
;
A
#
# COMPACT_ATOMS: atom_id res chain seq x y z
N SER A 1 -19.41 9.86 -12.68
CA SER A 1 -20.64 10.20 -13.41
C SER A 1 -21.00 9.10 -14.40
N ILE A 2 -22.26 8.99 -14.76
CA ILE A 2 -22.71 8.04 -15.78
C ILE A 2 -21.94 8.26 -17.09
N GLY A 3 -21.36 7.19 -17.63
CA GLY A 3 -20.64 7.21 -18.90
C GLY A 3 -19.31 7.98 -18.93
N GLN A 4 -18.87 8.56 -17.82
CA GLN A 4 -17.57 9.26 -17.73
C GLN A 4 -16.58 8.62 -16.73
N GLY A 5 -17.02 7.61 -15.97
CA GLY A 5 -16.20 6.96 -14.95
C GLY A 5 -16.03 7.79 -13.67
N TYR A 6 -14.95 7.51 -12.94
CA TYR A 6 -14.63 8.19 -11.68
C TYR A 6 -13.99 9.56 -11.92
N LEU A 7 -14.54 10.61 -11.30
CA LEU A 7 -13.88 11.90 -11.13
C LEU A 7 -12.81 11.81 -10.02
N ILE A 8 -13.21 11.25 -8.89
CA ILE A 8 -12.33 10.95 -7.75
C ILE A 8 -12.55 9.49 -7.37
N GLU A 9 -11.47 8.76 -7.15
CA GLU A 9 -11.51 7.35 -6.74
C GLU A 9 -11.98 7.20 -5.29
N PRO A 10 -12.47 6.02 -4.88
CA PRO A 10 -12.96 5.81 -3.53
C PRO A 10 -11.87 6.06 -2.47
N GLU A 11 -12.21 6.82 -1.43
CA GLU A 11 -11.35 7.07 -0.27
C GLU A 11 -12.11 6.85 1.03
N GLN A 12 -11.39 6.43 2.07
CA GLN A 12 -11.89 6.50 3.44
C GLN A 12 -11.71 7.91 3.98
N ILE A 13 -12.77 8.46 4.57
CA ILE A 13 -12.79 9.82 5.08
C ILE A 13 -13.11 9.82 6.56
N THR A 14 -12.34 10.55 7.33
CA THR A 14 -12.66 10.84 8.73
C THR A 14 -13.65 11.98 8.83
N PHE A 15 -14.57 11.90 9.78
CA PHE A 15 -15.56 12.92 10.06
C PHE A 15 -15.76 13.11 11.56
N GLN A 16 -16.38 14.21 11.97
CA GLN A 16 -16.73 14.47 13.36
C GLN A 16 -18.20 14.08 13.61
N ASP A 17 -18.52 13.69 14.84
CA ASP A 17 -19.91 13.37 15.19
C ASP A 17 -20.84 14.56 14.94
N GLY A 18 -21.99 14.27 14.31
CA GLY A 18 -22.96 15.29 13.90
C GLY A 18 -22.61 16.11 12.65
N GLU A 19 -21.48 15.84 12.00
CA GLU A 19 -21.10 16.51 10.76
C GLU A 19 -22.06 16.18 9.62
N THR A 20 -22.43 17.20 8.82
CA THR A 20 -23.30 17.01 7.64
C THR A 20 -22.51 16.45 6.47
N PHE A 21 -23.20 15.75 5.56
CA PHE A 21 -22.54 15.31 4.32
C PHE A 21 -22.03 16.49 3.47
N ALA A 22 -22.72 17.63 3.47
CA ALA A 22 -22.24 18.84 2.78
C ALA A 22 -20.88 19.31 3.30
N GLN A 23 -20.66 19.28 4.62
CA GLN A 23 -19.37 19.64 5.23
C GLN A 23 -18.26 18.66 4.86
N VAL A 24 -18.56 17.35 4.88
CA VAL A 24 -17.62 16.30 4.46
C VAL A 24 -17.30 16.44 2.97
N PHE A 25 -18.31 16.65 2.13
CA PHE A 25 -18.16 16.84 0.69
C PHE A 25 -17.30 18.07 0.36
N ASP A 26 -17.55 19.20 1.01
CA ASP A 26 -16.79 20.44 0.78
C ASP A 26 -15.29 20.24 0.97
N ARG A 27 -14.88 19.69 2.11
CA ARG A 27 -13.44 19.47 2.33
C ARG A 27 -12.85 18.36 1.45
N PHE A 28 -13.65 17.34 1.10
CA PHE A 28 -13.21 16.25 0.22
C PHE A 28 -12.96 16.73 -1.21
N ILE A 29 -13.93 17.45 -1.80
CA ILE A 29 -13.82 17.91 -3.17
C ILE A 29 -12.69 18.94 -3.34
N LYS A 30 -12.51 19.84 -2.37
CA LYS A 30 -11.41 20.80 -2.32
C LYS A 30 -10.04 20.17 -2.12
N LYS A 31 -9.94 19.11 -1.32
CA LYS A 31 -8.70 18.31 -1.16
C LYS A 31 -8.20 17.79 -2.50
N HIS A 32 -9.11 17.44 -3.40
CA HIS A 32 -8.80 16.95 -4.74
C HIS A 32 -8.63 18.05 -5.81
N GLY A 33 -8.63 19.32 -5.39
CA GLY A 33 -8.36 20.46 -6.27
C GLY A 33 -9.54 20.88 -7.15
N TYR A 34 -10.74 20.38 -6.88
CA TYR A 34 -11.94 20.80 -7.59
C TYR A 34 -12.58 21.99 -6.91
N THR A 35 -13.16 22.87 -7.72
CA THR A 35 -14.09 23.91 -7.31
C THR A 35 -15.51 23.54 -7.74
N TYR A 36 -16.51 24.11 -7.08
CA TYR A 36 -17.91 23.79 -7.34
C TYR A 36 -18.82 24.97 -6.98
N THR A 37 -20.01 25.00 -7.53
CA THR A 37 -21.07 25.97 -7.19
C THR A 37 -22.22 25.28 -6.50
N HIS A 38 -22.87 25.98 -5.58
CA HIS A 38 -24.01 25.46 -4.83
C HIS A 38 -24.95 26.58 -4.40
N ASP A 39 -26.19 26.24 -4.09
CA ASP A 39 -27.12 27.07 -3.35
C ASP A 39 -27.12 26.68 -1.87
N GLY A 40 -27.68 27.53 -1.02
CA GLY A 40 -27.73 27.27 0.42
C GLY A 40 -26.38 27.37 1.11
N THR A 41 -26.25 26.66 2.23
CA THR A 41 -25.03 26.58 3.05
C THR A 41 -24.69 25.14 3.37
N LEU A 42 -23.49 24.88 3.89
CA LEU A 42 -23.07 23.53 4.30
C LEU A 42 -23.93 22.93 5.44
N THR A 43 -24.74 23.74 6.09
CA THR A 43 -25.61 23.33 7.21
C THR A 43 -27.10 23.49 6.95
N SER A 44 -27.49 24.07 5.81
CA SER A 44 -28.89 24.28 5.47
C SER A 44 -29.10 24.42 3.97
N SER A 45 -30.06 23.68 3.42
CA SER A 45 -30.55 23.75 2.03
C SER A 45 -29.44 23.67 0.98
N PHE A 46 -28.39 22.89 1.25
CA PHE A 46 -27.29 22.74 0.32
C PHE A 46 -27.76 22.00 -0.95
N TYR A 47 -27.55 22.65 -2.09
CA TYR A 47 -27.82 22.07 -3.40
C TYR A 47 -26.60 22.22 -4.31
N LEU A 48 -25.98 21.10 -4.71
CA LEU A 48 -24.80 21.07 -5.59
C LEU A 48 -25.23 21.38 -7.03
N ARG A 49 -24.83 22.53 -7.56
CA ARG A 49 -25.15 22.96 -8.93
C ARG A 49 -24.18 22.41 -9.95
N SER A 50 -22.87 22.61 -9.71
CA SER A 50 -21.85 22.24 -10.68
C SER A 50 -20.53 21.91 -10.01
N ILE A 51 -19.69 21.12 -10.70
CA ILE A 51 -18.28 20.87 -10.37
C ILE A 51 -17.45 21.28 -11.59
N ASP A 52 -16.45 22.15 -11.37
CA ASP A 52 -15.58 22.64 -12.43
C ASP A 52 -14.59 21.54 -12.86
N ASN A 53 -14.23 21.55 -14.14
CA ASN A 53 -13.35 20.55 -14.76
C ASN A 53 -13.83 19.09 -14.59
N ALA A 54 -15.11 18.88 -14.40
CA ALA A 54 -15.72 17.56 -14.19
C ALA A 54 -16.36 16.99 -15.46
N ASP A 55 -16.48 17.79 -16.54
CA ASP A 55 -17.07 17.37 -17.79
C ASP A 55 -16.00 16.94 -18.82
N THR A 56 -16.24 15.85 -19.51
CA THR A 56 -15.42 15.36 -20.63
C THR A 56 -15.97 15.80 -22.00
N GLY A 57 -17.10 16.53 -22.00
CA GLY A 57 -17.78 17.03 -23.19
C GLY A 57 -18.65 16.01 -23.90
N LYS A 58 -18.59 14.73 -23.51
CA LYS A 58 -19.39 13.65 -24.09
C LYS A 58 -19.68 12.56 -23.07
N LEU A 59 -20.93 12.12 -23.00
CA LEU A 59 -21.34 10.95 -22.22
C LEU A 59 -21.44 9.72 -23.12
N ASN A 60 -20.92 8.60 -22.65
CA ASN A 60 -21.18 7.29 -23.21
C ASN A 60 -22.28 6.61 -22.39
N ILE A 61 -23.51 6.67 -22.89
CA ILE A 61 -24.69 6.20 -22.15
C ILE A 61 -24.71 4.65 -22.11
N PRO A 62 -24.74 4.02 -20.93
CA PRO A 62 -24.82 2.57 -20.79
C PRO A 62 -26.08 1.99 -21.47
N LEU A 63 -25.97 0.76 -21.98
CA LEU A 63 -27.09 0.09 -22.66
C LEU A 63 -28.31 -0.09 -21.76
N CYS A 64 -28.09 -0.39 -20.47
CA CYS A 64 -29.17 -0.51 -19.49
C CYS A 64 -29.96 0.80 -19.31
N VAL A 65 -29.30 1.97 -19.44
CA VAL A 65 -29.98 3.28 -19.39
C VAL A 65 -30.74 3.52 -20.70
N GLN A 66 -30.14 3.21 -21.86
CA GLN A 66 -30.80 3.34 -23.16
C GLN A 66 -32.06 2.48 -23.28
N ALA A 67 -32.11 1.34 -22.59
CA ALA A 67 -33.24 0.40 -22.55
C ALA A 67 -34.33 0.77 -21.53
N MET A 68 -34.18 1.85 -20.78
CA MET A 68 -35.21 2.28 -19.81
C MET A 68 -36.48 2.72 -20.53
N PRO A 69 -37.68 2.56 -19.95
CA PRO A 69 -38.92 3.03 -20.53
C PRO A 69 -39.00 4.56 -20.54
N SER A 70 -39.64 5.13 -21.54
CA SER A 70 -40.08 6.53 -21.54
C SER A 70 -41.15 6.78 -20.49
N TYR A 71 -41.25 8.00 -19.98
CA TYR A 71 -42.29 8.41 -19.03
C TYR A 71 -42.75 9.86 -19.27
N GLU A 72 -43.91 10.23 -18.74
CA GLU A 72 -44.47 11.57 -18.86
C GLU A 72 -43.93 12.49 -17.74
N TYR A 73 -43.43 13.65 -18.12
CA TYR A 73 -42.96 14.67 -17.18
C TYR A 73 -43.28 16.09 -17.69
N GLY A 74 -44.05 16.86 -16.91
CA GLY A 74 -44.44 18.21 -17.31
C GLY A 74 -45.27 18.27 -18.61
N GLY A 75 -46.01 17.22 -18.92
CA GLY A 75 -46.81 17.13 -20.14
C GLY A 75 -46.06 16.75 -21.42
N GLU A 76 -44.79 16.34 -21.27
CA GLU A 76 -43.94 15.88 -22.36
C GLU A 76 -43.48 14.44 -22.14
N THR A 77 -43.39 13.63 -23.17
CA THR A 77 -42.78 12.29 -23.11
C THR A 77 -41.27 12.41 -23.03
N VAL A 78 -40.65 11.96 -21.97
CA VAL A 78 -39.21 11.91 -21.78
C VAL A 78 -38.72 10.50 -22.11
N SER A 79 -37.87 10.40 -23.12
CA SER A 79 -37.23 9.15 -23.54
C SER A 79 -35.79 9.02 -23.02
N PRO A 80 -35.30 7.77 -22.79
CA PRO A 80 -33.93 7.59 -22.37
C PRO A 80 -32.94 8.10 -23.43
N PRO A 81 -31.84 8.73 -23.01
CA PRO A 81 -30.83 9.21 -23.96
C PRO A 81 -30.06 8.05 -24.56
N THR A 82 -29.66 8.17 -25.82
CA THR A 82 -28.81 7.19 -26.51
C THR A 82 -27.36 7.63 -26.59
N ASN A 83 -27.13 8.86 -27.04
CA ASN A 83 -25.81 9.51 -27.06
C ASN A 83 -26.04 11.01 -27.02
N ILE A 84 -25.53 11.66 -25.99
CA ILE A 84 -25.74 13.09 -25.79
C ILE A 84 -24.43 13.83 -25.61
N ASN A 85 -24.33 14.99 -26.21
CA ASN A 85 -23.29 15.98 -25.95
C ASN A 85 -23.82 17.01 -24.94
N ASN A 86 -22.94 17.74 -24.31
CA ASN A 86 -23.33 18.89 -23.50
C ASN A 86 -24.19 19.84 -24.29
N THR A 87 -25.33 20.22 -23.74
CA THR A 87 -26.31 21.11 -24.39
C THR A 87 -25.89 22.58 -24.41
N GLY A 88 -24.79 22.93 -23.72
CA GLY A 88 -24.31 24.31 -23.55
C GLY A 88 -25.01 25.11 -22.46
N ASN A 89 -25.92 24.51 -21.70
CA ASN A 89 -26.55 25.18 -20.55
C ASN A 89 -25.56 25.50 -19.42
N ILE A 90 -24.50 24.68 -19.32
CA ILE A 90 -23.34 24.95 -18.48
C ILE A 90 -22.11 24.80 -19.36
N GLU A 91 -21.21 25.78 -19.29
CA GLU A 91 -20.04 25.83 -20.16
C GLU A 91 -19.02 24.76 -19.81
N PHE A 92 -18.63 23.99 -20.82
CA PHE A 92 -17.53 23.03 -20.73
C PHE A 92 -16.22 23.73 -20.27
N PRO A 93 -15.42 23.16 -19.37
CA PRO A 93 -15.44 21.79 -18.84
C PRO A 93 -16.17 21.62 -17.48
N THR A 94 -17.03 22.53 -17.11
CA THR A 94 -17.87 22.43 -15.90
C THR A 94 -19.02 21.45 -16.11
N LEU A 95 -19.22 20.50 -15.19
CA LEU A 95 -20.35 19.59 -15.20
C LEU A 95 -21.37 19.99 -14.14
N GLY A 96 -22.58 20.31 -14.59
CA GLY A 96 -23.62 20.80 -13.68
C GLY A 96 -25.04 20.46 -14.12
N GLU A 97 -26.01 20.93 -13.35
CA GLU A 97 -27.41 20.73 -13.62
C GLU A 97 -27.77 21.18 -15.05
N PHE A 98 -28.59 20.38 -15.72
CA PHE A 98 -29.07 20.62 -17.10
C PHE A 98 -27.99 20.60 -18.19
N ALA A 99 -26.75 20.22 -17.89
CA ALA A 99 -25.68 20.19 -18.90
C ALA A 99 -25.99 19.25 -20.08
N TYR A 100 -26.67 18.15 -19.84
CA TYR A 100 -26.94 17.12 -20.86
C TYR A 100 -28.41 16.89 -21.14
N SER A 101 -29.29 17.19 -20.20
CA SER A 101 -30.74 17.08 -20.36
C SER A 101 -31.44 17.97 -19.32
N ARG A 102 -32.76 18.21 -19.51
CA ARG A 102 -33.59 18.92 -18.53
C ARG A 102 -33.68 18.26 -17.15
N GLN A 103 -33.10 17.07 -16.99
CA GLN A 103 -33.14 16.26 -15.77
C GLN A 103 -31.74 15.85 -15.31
N SER A 104 -30.71 16.29 -16.02
CA SER A 104 -29.33 15.97 -15.61
C SER A 104 -28.88 16.85 -14.45
N GLY A 105 -28.14 16.26 -13.53
CA GLY A 105 -27.63 16.96 -12.33
C GLY A 105 -26.90 16.03 -11.38
N TRP A 106 -26.44 16.62 -10.29
CA TRP A 106 -25.72 15.91 -9.25
C TRP A 106 -26.65 15.34 -8.21
N MET A 107 -26.44 14.07 -7.86
CA MET A 107 -27.15 13.37 -6.80
C MET A 107 -26.18 12.64 -5.90
N TYR A 108 -26.63 12.29 -4.69
CA TYR A 108 -25.85 11.41 -3.82
C TYR A 108 -26.65 10.19 -3.38
N PHE A 109 -25.92 9.14 -3.10
CA PHE A 109 -26.45 7.87 -2.65
C PHE A 109 -25.71 7.41 -1.41
N VAL A 110 -26.43 6.91 -0.44
CA VAL A 110 -25.88 6.31 0.78
C VAL A 110 -26.24 4.83 0.78
N ASN A 111 -25.22 3.97 0.77
CA ASN A 111 -25.40 2.52 0.72
C ASN A 111 -26.38 2.07 -0.39
N ASN A 112 -26.24 2.65 -1.60
CA ASN A 112 -27.08 2.45 -2.80
C ASN A 112 -28.50 3.03 -2.74
N ASN A 113 -28.88 3.73 -1.70
CA ASN A 113 -30.18 4.40 -1.63
C ASN A 113 -30.02 5.90 -1.85
N ALA A 114 -30.87 6.51 -2.65
CA ALA A 114 -30.99 7.95 -2.78
C ALA A 114 -31.76 8.46 -1.56
N PRO A 115 -31.14 9.27 -0.66
CA PRO A 115 -31.87 9.87 0.44
C PRO A 115 -32.89 10.92 -0.08
N ASN A 116 -34.00 11.04 0.61
CA ASN A 116 -35.03 12.07 0.33
C ASN A 116 -34.74 13.39 1.06
N VAL A 117 -33.50 13.63 1.46
CA VAL A 117 -33.02 14.86 2.12
C VAL A 117 -31.76 15.33 1.41
N GLY A 118 -31.46 16.63 1.52
CA GLY A 118 -30.29 17.25 0.92
C GLY A 118 -28.96 16.89 1.65
N PHE A 119 -27.85 17.32 1.07
CA PHE A 119 -26.51 17.06 1.64
C PHE A 119 -26.35 17.68 3.05
N SER A 120 -26.97 18.82 3.31
CA SER A 120 -26.90 19.52 4.60
C SER A 120 -27.74 18.89 5.71
N GLU A 121 -28.73 18.08 5.36
CA GLU A 121 -29.59 17.40 6.31
C GLU A 121 -29.08 16.00 6.66
N TRP A 122 -28.30 15.36 5.76
CA TRP A 122 -27.73 14.05 6.05
C TRP A 122 -26.59 14.12 7.05
N LYS A 123 -26.73 13.47 8.21
CA LYS A 123 -25.64 13.30 9.17
C LYS A 123 -24.89 12.01 8.86
N VAL A 124 -23.60 12.14 8.54
CA VAL A 124 -22.78 10.99 8.16
C VAL A 124 -22.55 10.02 9.32
N LYS A 125 -22.48 8.73 9.02
CA LYS A 125 -22.29 7.65 9.99
C LYS A 125 -21.12 6.77 9.58
N ASN A 126 -20.48 6.17 10.58
CA ASN A 126 -19.38 5.24 10.32
C ASN A 126 -19.83 4.03 9.50
N GLY A 127 -19.03 3.63 8.53
CA GLY A 127 -19.26 2.48 7.67
C GLY A 127 -20.18 2.74 6.47
N GLU A 128 -20.73 3.95 6.31
CA GLU A 128 -21.48 4.32 5.12
C GLU A 128 -20.58 4.41 3.88
N VAL A 129 -21.14 4.03 2.73
CA VAL A 129 -20.58 4.31 1.41
C VAL A 129 -21.42 5.39 0.77
N ILE A 130 -20.83 6.57 0.56
CA ILE A 130 -21.52 7.69 -0.06
C ILE A 130 -20.92 7.93 -1.45
N ARG A 131 -21.80 8.02 -2.45
CA ARG A 131 -21.44 8.32 -3.84
C ARG A 131 -22.13 9.58 -4.30
N VAL A 132 -21.38 10.55 -4.79
CA VAL A 132 -21.90 11.68 -5.55
C VAL A 132 -21.81 11.32 -7.01
N GLN A 133 -22.96 11.27 -7.68
CA GLN A 133 -23.09 10.77 -9.04
C GLN A 133 -23.88 11.76 -9.90
N PHE A 134 -23.52 11.86 -11.15
CA PHE A 134 -24.23 12.70 -12.11
C PHE A 134 -25.25 11.87 -12.86
N THR A 135 -26.54 12.24 -12.77
CA THR A 135 -27.66 11.63 -13.48
C THR A 135 -27.91 12.31 -14.80
N VAL A 136 -28.43 11.59 -15.76
CA VAL A 136 -28.83 12.12 -17.07
C VAL A 136 -30.28 11.81 -17.42
N TYR A 137 -30.94 10.93 -16.67
CA TYR A 137 -32.30 10.47 -16.96
C TYR A 137 -33.10 10.15 -15.70
N GLY A 138 -34.38 10.54 -15.73
CA GLY A 138 -35.34 10.11 -14.74
C GLY A 138 -35.10 10.68 -13.35
N LEU A 139 -34.46 11.87 -13.23
CA LEU A 139 -34.14 12.49 -11.93
C LEU A 139 -33.37 11.53 -11.00
N GLY A 140 -32.47 10.71 -11.58
CA GLY A 140 -31.70 9.70 -10.86
C GLY A 140 -32.21 8.26 -10.99
N ALA A 141 -33.27 8.02 -11.74
CA ALA A 141 -33.76 6.67 -12.02
C ALA A 141 -32.69 5.81 -12.72
N ASP A 142 -31.87 6.41 -13.58
CA ASP A 142 -30.67 5.85 -14.22
C ASP A 142 -29.55 5.48 -13.22
N LEU A 143 -29.62 5.99 -12.00
CA LEU A 143 -28.70 5.67 -10.90
C LEU A 143 -29.34 4.76 -9.84
N GLY A 144 -30.61 4.35 -10.06
CA GLY A 144 -31.36 3.50 -9.15
C GLY A 144 -32.21 4.26 -8.11
N ALA A 145 -32.35 5.59 -8.23
CA ALA A 145 -33.24 6.36 -7.36
C ALA A 145 -34.71 6.03 -7.62
N LYS A 146 -35.48 5.78 -6.55
CA LYS A 146 -36.92 5.48 -6.63
C LYS A 146 -37.70 6.56 -5.89
N TYR A 147 -38.71 7.11 -6.56
CA TYR A 147 -39.62 8.13 -6.02
C TYR A 147 -41.06 7.61 -6.08
N GLY A 148 -41.45 6.84 -5.06
CA GLY A 148 -42.74 6.17 -5.01
C GLY A 148 -42.76 4.74 -5.52
N GLU A 149 -43.89 4.05 -5.32
CA GLU A 149 -44.05 2.62 -5.60
C GLU A 149 -44.00 2.29 -7.10
N ASP A 150 -44.50 3.19 -7.95
CA ASP A 150 -44.59 3.01 -9.39
C ASP A 150 -43.39 3.59 -10.16
N SER A 151 -42.36 4.10 -9.46
CA SER A 151 -41.20 4.69 -10.13
C SER A 151 -40.32 3.63 -10.81
N VAL A 152 -40.04 3.82 -12.09
CA VAL A 152 -39.11 2.97 -12.82
C VAL A 152 -37.69 3.44 -12.58
N ALA A 153 -36.86 2.60 -11.95
CA ALA A 153 -35.48 2.87 -11.70
C ALA A 153 -34.61 1.64 -12.07
N LEU A 154 -33.38 1.87 -12.47
CA LEU A 154 -32.44 0.79 -12.71
C LEU A 154 -32.19 -0.03 -11.45
N SER A 155 -32.20 -1.36 -11.60
CA SER A 155 -31.74 -2.28 -10.57
C SER A 155 -30.25 -2.52 -10.77
N LEU A 156 -29.42 -1.76 -10.05
CA LEU A 156 -27.97 -1.86 -10.15
C LEU A 156 -27.41 -2.89 -9.13
N PRO A 157 -26.35 -3.62 -9.48
CA PRO A 157 -25.64 -4.47 -8.52
C PRO A 157 -25.13 -3.69 -7.30
N ASP A 158 -25.10 -4.35 -6.15
CA ASP A 158 -24.46 -3.74 -4.96
C ASP A 158 -22.95 -3.63 -5.14
N ARG A 159 -22.45 -2.40 -5.11
CA ARG A 159 -21.05 -2.04 -5.32
C ARG A 159 -20.34 -1.60 -4.04
N ASN A 160 -21.04 -1.66 -2.90
CA ASN A 160 -20.53 -1.08 -1.65
C ASN A 160 -19.28 -1.78 -1.16
N GLU A 161 -19.25 -3.11 -1.17
CA GLU A 161 -18.11 -3.88 -0.69
C GLU A 161 -16.87 -3.65 -1.59
N ALA A 162 -17.03 -3.64 -2.91
CA ALA A 162 -15.96 -3.29 -3.83
C ALA A 162 -15.42 -1.88 -3.58
N THR A 163 -16.33 -0.90 -3.41
CA THR A 163 -15.97 0.50 -3.11
C THR A 163 -15.18 0.61 -1.80
N LYS A 164 -15.61 -0.09 -0.73
CA LYS A 164 -14.91 -0.12 0.56
C LYS A 164 -13.50 -0.69 0.43
N LYS A 165 -13.35 -1.83 -0.21
CA LYS A 165 -12.03 -2.46 -0.42
C LYS A 165 -11.10 -1.60 -1.26
N MET A 166 -11.62 -0.97 -2.31
CA MET A 166 -10.82 -0.03 -3.12
C MET A 166 -10.39 1.19 -2.32
N ALA A 167 -11.28 1.76 -1.48
CA ALA A 167 -10.94 2.87 -0.59
C ALA A 167 -9.86 2.48 0.42
N ILE A 168 -9.92 1.26 0.97
CA ILE A 168 -8.86 0.72 1.83
C ILE A 168 -7.53 0.64 1.06
N MET A 169 -7.51 0.07 -0.15
CA MET A 169 -6.30 -0.03 -0.96
C MET A 169 -5.68 1.34 -1.22
N ASN A 170 -6.49 2.36 -1.48
CA ASN A 170 -6.03 3.73 -1.72
C ASN A 170 -5.37 4.37 -0.48
N ASN A 171 -5.69 3.91 0.74
CA ASN A 171 -4.99 4.31 1.96
C ASN A 171 -3.60 3.65 2.13
N TYR A 172 -3.32 2.59 1.37
CA TYR A 172 -2.06 1.86 1.39
C TYR A 172 -1.40 1.84 0.00
N PRO A 173 -0.90 2.98 -0.54
CA PRO A 173 -0.39 3.07 -1.91
C PRO A 173 0.67 2.03 -2.27
N SER A 174 1.47 1.59 -1.30
CA SER A 174 2.48 0.54 -1.50
C SER A 174 1.87 -0.83 -1.86
N CYS A 175 0.58 -1.07 -1.60
CA CYS A 175 -0.08 -2.30 -2.01
C CYS A 175 -0.13 -2.47 -3.53
N PHE A 176 -0.08 -1.37 -4.29
CA PHE A 176 -0.04 -1.37 -5.76
C PHE A 176 1.31 -1.81 -6.35
N GLU A 177 2.32 -2.02 -5.54
CA GLU A 177 3.55 -2.70 -5.94
C GLU A 177 3.36 -4.23 -6.07
N ASN A 178 2.25 -4.76 -5.55
CA ASN A 178 1.79 -6.12 -5.82
C ASN A 178 0.98 -6.12 -7.13
N ASP A 179 1.55 -6.63 -8.22
CA ASP A 179 0.94 -6.62 -9.55
C ASP A 179 -0.43 -7.33 -9.59
N VAL A 180 -0.62 -8.38 -8.79
CA VAL A 180 -1.90 -9.11 -8.71
C VAL A 180 -2.98 -8.20 -8.12
N TRP A 181 -2.68 -7.49 -7.05
CA TRP A 181 -3.63 -6.58 -6.42
C TRP A 181 -3.91 -5.33 -7.25
N LYS A 182 -2.88 -4.81 -7.92
CA LYS A 182 -3.05 -3.71 -8.88
C LYS A 182 -3.97 -4.11 -10.04
N ALA A 183 -3.81 -5.30 -10.59
CA ALA A 183 -4.68 -5.83 -11.63
C ALA A 183 -6.11 -6.05 -11.12
N ALA A 184 -6.26 -6.59 -9.90
CA ALA A 184 -7.56 -6.76 -9.25
C ALA A 184 -8.28 -5.42 -9.03
N TYR A 185 -7.56 -4.39 -8.55
CA TYR A 185 -8.09 -3.04 -8.39
C TYR A 185 -8.60 -2.47 -9.72
N ASN A 186 -7.78 -2.53 -10.77
CA ASN A 186 -8.16 -2.01 -12.09
C ASN A 186 -9.38 -2.75 -12.66
N LYS A 187 -9.44 -4.08 -12.48
CA LYS A 187 -10.60 -4.88 -12.87
C LYS A 187 -11.85 -4.47 -12.10
N ALA A 188 -11.76 -4.34 -10.78
CA ALA A 188 -12.87 -3.91 -9.94
C ALA A 188 -13.34 -2.51 -10.33
N LYS A 189 -12.40 -1.56 -10.52
CA LYS A 189 -12.70 -0.20 -10.97
C LYS A 189 -13.48 -0.20 -12.28
N SER A 190 -13.03 -0.97 -13.29
CA SER A 190 -13.73 -1.09 -14.56
C SER A 190 -15.16 -1.63 -14.39
N VAL A 191 -15.30 -2.74 -13.64
CA VAL A 191 -16.59 -3.41 -13.44
C VAL A 191 -17.59 -2.54 -12.68
N ILE A 192 -17.16 -1.88 -11.58
CA ILE A 192 -18.10 -1.06 -10.79
C ILE A 192 -18.39 0.32 -11.39
N SER A 193 -17.59 0.77 -12.38
CA SER A 193 -17.89 1.98 -13.17
C SER A 193 -18.82 1.69 -14.34
N ASP A 194 -18.89 0.45 -14.77
CA ASP A 194 -19.74 0.01 -15.86
C ASP A 194 -21.14 -0.37 -15.33
N PHE A 195 -22.14 0.38 -15.73
CA PHE A 195 -23.53 0.17 -15.31
C PHE A 195 -24.17 -1.07 -16.00
N ASP A 196 -23.59 -1.53 -17.10
CA ASP A 196 -24.01 -2.76 -17.78
C ASP A 196 -23.42 -4.03 -17.13
N SER A 197 -22.51 -3.89 -16.17
CA SER A 197 -21.93 -5.04 -15.44
C SER A 197 -22.99 -5.80 -14.64
N SER A 198 -22.92 -7.13 -14.74
CA SER A 198 -23.83 -8.03 -14.01
C SER A 198 -23.48 -8.12 -12.52
N VAL A 199 -24.40 -8.64 -11.71
CA VAL A 199 -24.17 -8.98 -10.29
C VAL A 199 -22.98 -9.93 -10.16
N SER A 200 -22.87 -10.93 -11.05
CA SER A 200 -21.77 -11.91 -11.03
C SER A 200 -20.42 -11.28 -11.30
N ASP A 201 -20.36 -10.28 -12.20
CA ASP A 201 -19.12 -9.55 -12.50
C ASP A 201 -18.66 -8.74 -11.29
N VAL A 202 -19.57 -8.02 -10.64
CA VAL A 202 -19.27 -7.22 -9.46
C VAL A 202 -18.80 -8.11 -8.30
N VAL A 203 -19.51 -9.22 -8.03
CA VAL A 203 -19.14 -10.18 -6.98
C VAL A 203 -17.76 -10.80 -7.27
N SER A 204 -17.51 -11.22 -8.51
CA SER A 204 -16.24 -11.82 -8.90
C SER A 204 -15.09 -10.84 -8.77
N ALA A 205 -15.24 -9.61 -9.24
CA ALA A 205 -14.23 -8.57 -9.12
C ALA A 205 -13.96 -8.21 -7.63
N THR A 206 -15.02 -8.09 -6.80
CA THR A 206 -14.89 -7.80 -5.37
C THR A 206 -14.10 -8.87 -4.60
N LYS A 207 -14.29 -10.14 -4.95
CA LYS A 207 -13.59 -11.28 -4.31
C LYS A 207 -12.08 -11.26 -4.57
N THR A 208 -11.62 -10.66 -5.65
CA THR A 208 -10.19 -10.59 -5.98
C THR A 208 -9.45 -9.47 -5.25
N LEU A 209 -10.16 -8.50 -4.67
CA LEU A 209 -9.58 -7.41 -3.90
C LEU A 209 -9.14 -7.92 -2.52
N PRO A 210 -7.92 -7.56 -2.07
CA PRO A 210 -7.44 -7.95 -0.75
C PRO A 210 -8.26 -7.33 0.37
N SER A 211 -8.23 -7.98 1.53
CA SER A 211 -8.63 -7.38 2.79
C SER A 211 -7.55 -6.45 3.33
N GLU A 212 -7.91 -5.57 4.25
CA GLU A 212 -6.95 -4.69 4.93
C GLU A 212 -5.87 -5.48 5.67
N GLN A 213 -6.24 -6.58 6.32
CA GLN A 213 -5.30 -7.44 7.04
C GLN A 213 -4.26 -8.09 6.10
N GLU A 214 -4.69 -8.50 4.90
CA GLU A 214 -3.77 -9.04 3.88
C GLU A 214 -2.79 -7.97 3.40
N ILE A 215 -3.26 -6.74 3.20
CA ILE A 215 -2.42 -5.60 2.80
C ILE A 215 -1.38 -5.30 3.88
N ILE A 216 -1.80 -5.14 5.14
CA ILE A 216 -0.90 -4.84 6.27
C ILE A 216 0.13 -5.96 6.44
N LYS A 217 -0.31 -7.22 6.37
CA LYS A 217 0.60 -8.38 6.46
C LYS A 217 1.64 -8.35 5.34
N TRP A 218 1.22 -8.15 4.10
CA TRP A 218 2.13 -8.11 2.95
C TRP A 218 3.17 -7.00 3.08
N ILE A 219 2.75 -5.79 3.49
CA ILE A 219 3.65 -4.64 3.72
C ILE A 219 4.69 -5.00 4.79
N SER A 220 4.25 -5.58 5.92
CA SER A 220 5.14 -5.99 7.02
C SER A 220 6.15 -7.06 6.56
N ASP A 221 5.70 -8.07 5.83
CA ASP A 221 6.57 -9.16 5.36
C ASP A 221 7.59 -8.64 4.32
N LYS A 222 7.18 -7.72 3.44
CA LYS A 222 8.06 -7.04 2.50
C LYS A 222 9.15 -6.23 3.20
N GLN A 223 8.80 -5.41 4.20
CA GLN A 223 9.75 -4.64 4.99
C GLN A 223 10.78 -5.53 5.68
N LYS A 224 10.33 -6.63 6.32
CA LYS A 224 11.23 -7.60 6.95
C LYS A 224 12.20 -8.25 5.94
N ALA A 225 11.71 -8.57 4.75
CA ALA A 225 12.55 -9.14 3.68
C ALA A 225 13.61 -8.14 3.20
N GLU A 226 13.25 -6.88 3.03
CA GLU A 226 14.17 -5.81 2.64
C GLU A 226 15.23 -5.56 3.71
N GLU A 227 14.85 -5.49 4.99
CA GLU A 227 15.79 -5.37 6.10
C GLU A 227 16.76 -6.55 6.18
N ALA A 228 16.25 -7.77 5.99
CA ALA A 228 17.08 -8.98 5.97
C ALA A 228 18.08 -8.97 4.80
N ALA A 229 17.62 -8.54 3.61
CA ALA A 229 18.48 -8.40 2.42
C ALA A 229 19.57 -7.34 2.62
N GLN A 230 19.21 -6.18 3.19
CA GLN A 230 20.17 -5.12 3.52
C GLN A 230 21.22 -5.61 4.53
N LYS A 231 20.78 -6.30 5.59
CA LYS A 231 21.67 -6.90 6.58
C LYS A 231 22.61 -7.94 5.96
N ALA A 232 22.09 -8.80 5.11
CA ALA A 232 22.90 -9.80 4.39
C ALA A 232 23.94 -9.12 3.46
N ALA A 233 23.56 -8.06 2.77
CA ALA A 233 24.47 -7.29 1.93
C ALA A 233 25.61 -6.64 2.73
N LEU A 234 25.29 -6.08 3.91
CA LEU A 234 26.30 -5.52 4.82
C LEU A 234 27.24 -6.61 5.36
N VAL A 235 26.72 -7.77 5.74
CA VAL A 235 27.54 -8.93 6.17
C VAL A 235 28.48 -9.35 5.03
N LYS A 236 27.98 -9.50 3.80
CA LYS A 236 28.80 -9.83 2.63
C LYS A 236 29.90 -8.79 2.38
N LYS A 237 29.56 -7.50 2.47
CA LYS A 237 30.46 -6.35 2.19
C LYS A 237 31.57 -6.21 3.25
N TYR A 238 31.28 -6.47 4.52
CA TYR A 238 32.19 -6.14 5.62
C TYR A 238 32.82 -7.37 6.31
N THR A 239 32.39 -8.59 6.01
CA THR A 239 33.03 -9.80 6.54
C THR A 239 34.47 -9.91 5.99
N PRO A 240 35.49 -9.86 6.87
CA PRO A 240 36.88 -9.91 6.42
C PRO A 240 37.24 -11.33 5.99
N ALA A 241 38.22 -11.42 5.10
CA ALA A 241 38.71 -12.70 4.63
C ALA A 241 39.29 -13.56 5.78
N LYS A 242 39.23 -14.88 5.60
CA LYS A 242 39.83 -15.85 6.50
C LYS A 242 41.36 -15.65 6.58
N THR A 243 41.93 -15.66 7.78
CA THR A 243 43.38 -15.73 7.94
C THR A 243 43.91 -17.16 7.91
N THR A 244 45.22 -17.29 7.74
CA THR A 244 45.93 -18.56 7.84
C THR A 244 46.86 -18.54 9.03
N LEU A 245 46.71 -19.48 9.99
CA LEU A 245 47.65 -19.68 11.09
C LEU A 245 48.90 -20.38 10.55
N LYS A 246 49.99 -19.62 10.37
CA LYS A 246 51.26 -20.09 9.75
C LYS A 246 52.03 -21.00 10.71
N PHE A 247 52.25 -20.52 11.94
CA PHE A 247 53.11 -21.19 12.90
C PHE A 247 52.53 -21.11 14.32
N VAL A 248 52.76 -22.23 15.09
CA VAL A 248 52.68 -22.26 16.54
C VAL A 248 53.98 -22.90 17.02
N LYS A 249 54.95 -22.08 17.45
CA LYS A 249 56.29 -22.53 17.84
C LYS A 249 56.51 -22.37 19.34
N LYS A 250 57.19 -23.30 19.96
CA LYS A 250 57.66 -23.17 21.35
C LYS A 250 58.71 -22.03 21.42
N THR A 251 58.62 -21.20 22.41
CA THR A 251 59.58 -20.11 22.69
C THR A 251 60.09 -20.14 24.13
N GLY A 252 59.79 -21.22 24.86
CA GLY A 252 60.19 -21.48 26.23
C GLY A 252 59.47 -22.72 26.79
N THR A 253 59.78 -23.12 28.01
CA THR A 253 59.29 -24.32 28.68
C THR A 253 57.76 -24.40 28.74
N LYS A 254 57.06 -23.31 28.97
CA LYS A 254 55.58 -23.24 29.06
C LYS A 254 55.02 -22.12 28.16
N LYS A 255 55.75 -21.78 27.07
CA LYS A 255 55.44 -20.62 26.25
C LYS A 255 55.47 -20.99 24.74
N VAL A 256 54.50 -20.43 23.99
CA VAL A 256 54.40 -20.58 22.54
C VAL A 256 54.20 -19.23 21.89
N LYS A 257 54.65 -19.06 20.63
CA LYS A 257 54.39 -17.92 19.76
C LYS A 257 53.58 -18.39 18.56
N LEU A 258 52.45 -17.73 18.35
CA LEU A 258 51.61 -17.90 17.21
C LEU A 258 51.95 -16.83 16.15
N THR A 259 51.88 -17.18 14.86
CA THR A 259 52.06 -16.25 13.73
C THR A 259 51.05 -16.62 12.66
N TRP A 260 50.35 -15.60 12.13
CA TRP A 260 49.32 -15.77 11.10
C TRP A 260 49.51 -14.80 9.93
N LYS A 261 48.74 -15.00 8.83
CA LYS A 261 48.79 -14.13 7.66
C LYS A 261 47.99 -12.84 7.97
N LYS A 262 48.55 -11.65 7.65
CA LYS A 262 47.80 -10.39 7.68
C LYS A 262 46.66 -10.45 6.68
N VAL A 263 45.52 -9.91 7.07
CA VAL A 263 44.32 -9.79 6.23
C VAL A 263 44.04 -8.32 5.97
N LYS A 264 43.83 -7.97 4.71
CA LYS A 264 43.43 -6.63 4.30
C LYS A 264 42.08 -6.27 4.94
N ASP A 265 41.89 -5.04 5.30
CA ASP A 265 40.64 -4.47 5.86
C ASP A 265 40.15 -5.11 7.19
N ALA A 266 40.94 -5.98 7.81
CA ALA A 266 40.65 -6.43 9.17
C ALA A 266 40.94 -5.32 10.18
N SER A 267 40.09 -5.16 11.20
CA SER A 267 40.34 -4.31 12.38
C SER A 267 41.23 -5.04 13.37
N GLY A 268 41.18 -6.38 13.39
CA GLY A 268 41.97 -7.18 14.30
C GLY A 268 41.73 -8.68 14.19
N TYR A 269 42.18 -9.38 15.23
CA TYR A 269 42.13 -10.86 15.28
C TYR A 269 41.68 -11.33 16.65
N GLU A 270 40.94 -12.45 16.67
CA GLU A 270 40.63 -13.19 17.89
C GLU A 270 41.35 -14.54 17.88
N ILE A 271 41.98 -14.90 18.97
CA ILE A 271 42.76 -16.11 19.13
C ILE A 271 42.01 -17.05 20.05
N TYR A 272 41.89 -18.29 19.62
CA TYR A 272 41.19 -19.37 20.32
C TYR A 272 42.12 -20.53 20.58
N MET A 273 41.94 -21.15 21.75
CA MET A 273 42.73 -22.30 22.21
C MET A 273 41.81 -23.40 22.77
N SER A 274 42.21 -24.66 22.53
CA SER A 274 41.59 -25.84 23.11
C SER A 274 42.64 -26.87 23.44
N THR A 275 42.32 -27.86 24.30
CA THR A 275 43.06 -29.11 24.50
C THR A 275 42.50 -30.25 23.63
N LYS A 276 41.37 -30.03 22.96
CA LYS A 276 40.74 -30.97 22.02
C LYS A 276 40.87 -30.45 20.58
N LYS A 277 41.05 -31.34 19.58
CA LYS A 277 41.32 -30.97 18.19
C LYS A 277 40.13 -30.22 17.54
N SER A 278 38.92 -30.69 17.74
CA SER A 278 37.73 -30.27 17.02
C SER A 278 36.72 -29.49 17.87
N SER A 279 36.86 -29.45 19.21
CA SER A 279 35.87 -28.84 20.11
C SER A 279 36.50 -28.09 21.27
N GLY A 280 35.70 -27.44 22.11
CA GLY A 280 36.12 -26.81 23.34
C GLY A 280 37.04 -25.59 23.19
N TYR A 281 36.99 -24.90 22.07
CA TYR A 281 37.78 -23.69 21.84
C TYR A 281 37.26 -22.51 22.63
N LYS A 282 38.10 -21.93 23.49
CA LYS A 282 37.83 -20.69 24.23
C LYS A 282 38.66 -19.55 23.63
N LYS A 283 38.09 -18.39 23.56
CA LYS A 283 38.78 -17.16 23.15
C LYS A 283 39.77 -16.77 24.28
N ILE A 284 41.03 -16.65 23.94
CA ILE A 284 42.10 -16.34 24.87
C ILE A 284 42.68 -14.93 24.73
N LYS A 285 42.49 -14.30 23.56
CA LYS A 285 42.95 -12.93 23.30
C LYS A 285 42.24 -12.30 22.11
N THR A 286 41.95 -11.01 22.20
CA THR A 286 41.59 -10.13 21.11
C THR A 286 42.76 -9.19 20.80
N ILE A 287 43.19 -9.15 19.53
CA ILE A 287 44.21 -8.24 19.02
C ILE A 287 43.52 -7.13 18.28
N LYS A 288 43.51 -5.92 18.84
CA LYS A 288 42.81 -4.74 18.26
C LYS A 288 43.61 -4.01 17.16
N LYS A 289 44.84 -4.44 16.87
CA LYS A 289 45.71 -3.84 15.82
C LYS A 289 45.88 -4.80 14.66
N ALA A 290 45.31 -4.50 13.49
CA ALA A 290 45.39 -5.35 12.28
C ALA A 290 46.82 -5.62 11.79
N LYS A 291 47.78 -4.70 12.09
CA LYS A 291 49.19 -4.90 11.74
C LYS A 291 49.85 -5.98 12.60
N ARG A 292 49.32 -6.30 13.80
CA ARG A 292 49.89 -7.30 14.70
C ARG A 292 49.45 -8.71 14.33
N VAL A 293 50.35 -9.47 13.76
CA VAL A 293 50.12 -10.84 13.26
C VAL A 293 50.81 -11.93 14.09
N THR A 294 51.17 -11.59 15.31
CA THR A 294 51.79 -12.54 16.27
C THR A 294 51.22 -12.38 17.67
N PHE A 295 51.21 -13.47 18.42
CA PHE A 295 50.83 -13.52 19.83
C PHE A 295 51.63 -14.58 20.59
N ALA A 296 52.11 -14.23 21.78
CA ALA A 296 52.77 -15.17 22.68
C ALA A 296 51.82 -15.60 23.81
N LYS A 297 51.64 -16.87 24.00
CA LYS A 297 50.87 -17.47 25.11
C LYS A 297 51.83 -18.20 26.06
N SER A 298 51.83 -17.77 27.32
CA SER A 298 52.54 -18.40 28.43
C SER A 298 51.57 -19.10 29.37
N GLY A 299 52.12 -19.81 30.39
CA GLY A 299 51.33 -20.51 31.42
C GLY A 299 50.69 -21.79 30.92
N LEU A 300 51.25 -22.46 29.91
CA LEU A 300 50.78 -23.75 29.40
C LEU A 300 51.27 -24.87 30.30
N LYS A 301 50.46 -25.92 30.53
CA LYS A 301 50.82 -27.08 31.36
C LYS A 301 51.73 -28.03 30.57
N LYS A 302 52.81 -28.54 31.20
CA LYS A 302 53.67 -29.58 30.65
C LYS A 302 52.88 -30.87 30.32
N LYS A 303 53.37 -31.68 29.43
CA LYS A 303 52.78 -32.94 28.92
C LYS A 303 51.38 -32.81 28.29
N LYS A 304 50.89 -31.58 28.03
CA LYS A 304 49.59 -31.34 27.36
C LYS A 304 49.80 -30.89 25.90
N THR A 305 48.83 -31.28 25.04
CA THR A 305 48.72 -30.80 23.67
C THR A 305 47.67 -29.70 23.60
N TYR A 306 48.01 -28.63 22.93
CA TYR A 306 47.14 -27.46 22.74
C TYR A 306 46.90 -27.26 21.23
N TYR A 307 45.67 -26.90 20.90
CA TYR A 307 45.23 -26.58 19.53
C TYR A 307 44.84 -25.08 19.50
N PHE A 308 45.22 -24.41 18.41
CA PHE A 308 45.00 -23.00 18.23
C PHE A 308 44.33 -22.75 16.88
N LYS A 309 43.41 -21.78 16.85
CA LYS A 309 42.87 -21.17 15.65
C LYS A 309 42.71 -19.69 15.85
N VAL A 310 42.64 -18.93 14.74
CA VAL A 310 42.51 -17.47 14.72
C VAL A 310 41.38 -17.11 13.79
N ARG A 311 40.60 -16.10 14.12
CA ARG A 311 39.70 -15.46 13.15
C ARG A 311 39.96 -13.97 13.06
N THR A 312 39.67 -13.42 11.90
CA THR A 312 39.67 -11.98 11.66
C THR A 312 38.35 -11.38 12.13
N TYR A 313 38.40 -10.10 12.47
CA TYR A 313 37.19 -9.29 12.58
C TYR A 313 37.39 -7.91 11.97
N ARG A 314 36.29 -7.29 11.52
CA ARG A 314 36.23 -5.91 11.03
C ARG A 314 35.10 -5.20 11.76
N THR A 315 35.36 -4.01 12.31
CA THR A 315 34.34 -3.17 12.95
C THR A 315 34.09 -1.96 12.06
N VAL A 316 32.83 -1.75 11.70
CA VAL A 316 32.37 -0.64 10.87
C VAL A 316 31.13 -0.05 11.55
N ASN A 317 31.12 1.24 11.82
CA ASN A 317 30.02 1.95 12.47
C ASN A 317 29.50 1.24 13.74
N GLY A 318 30.41 0.79 14.59
CA GLY A 318 30.07 0.09 15.84
C GLY A 318 29.69 -1.39 15.69
N VAL A 319 29.41 -1.88 14.49
CA VAL A 319 29.07 -3.28 14.22
C VAL A 319 30.30 -4.09 13.88
N THR A 320 30.43 -5.28 14.48
CA THR A 320 31.60 -6.16 14.26
C THR A 320 31.20 -7.37 13.39
N TYR A 321 31.90 -7.52 12.28
CA TYR A 321 31.81 -8.62 11.32
C TYR A 321 32.97 -9.58 11.49
N TYR A 322 32.71 -10.88 11.51
CA TYR A 322 33.73 -11.89 11.76
C TYR A 322 34.01 -12.74 10.54
N GLY A 323 35.27 -12.87 10.18
CA GLY A 323 35.73 -13.87 9.22
C GLY A 323 35.69 -15.29 9.75
N SER A 324 35.75 -16.26 8.86
CA SER A 324 35.85 -17.68 9.21
C SER A 324 37.15 -17.96 9.99
N TYR A 325 37.12 -19.02 10.82
CA TYR A 325 38.31 -19.47 11.55
C TYR A 325 39.41 -19.94 10.58
N SER A 326 40.66 -19.69 10.95
CA SER A 326 41.84 -20.26 10.29
C SER A 326 41.87 -21.79 10.37
N ASN A 327 42.82 -22.39 9.65
CA ASN A 327 43.28 -23.74 9.95
C ASN A 327 43.71 -23.86 11.43
N VAL A 328 43.59 -25.08 11.96
CA VAL A 328 44.03 -25.43 13.31
C VAL A 328 45.50 -25.88 13.28
N LYS A 329 46.29 -25.39 14.21
CA LYS A 329 47.65 -25.87 14.47
C LYS A 329 47.78 -26.34 15.91
N LYS A 330 48.55 -27.46 16.10
CA LYS A 330 48.81 -28.05 17.44
C LYS A 330 50.23 -27.82 17.88
N VAL A 331 50.44 -27.86 19.20
CA VAL A 331 51.75 -27.93 19.83
C VAL A 331 51.66 -28.76 21.09
N LYS A 332 52.63 -29.66 21.34
CA LYS A 332 52.76 -30.40 22.59
C LYS A 332 53.83 -29.73 23.44
N ILE A 333 53.49 -29.41 24.68
CA ILE A 333 54.44 -28.86 25.66
C ILE A 333 55.14 -30.02 26.34
N LYS A 334 56.47 -30.05 26.21
CA LYS A 334 57.33 -31.05 26.86
C LYS A 334 57.52 -30.69 28.34
#